data_d2db384a422aa96852d539f016d28907
#
_entry.id   d2db384a422aa96852d539f016d28907
#
_cell.length_a   1.000
_cell.length_b   1.000
_cell.length_c   1.000
_cell.angle_alpha   90.00
_cell.angle_beta   90.00
_cell.angle_gamma   90.00
#
_symmetry.space_group_name_H-M   'P 1'
#
loop_
_entity.id
_entity.type
_entity.pdbx_description
1 polymer ?
#
loop_
_entity_poly.entity_id
_entity_poly.type
_entity_poly.pdbx_seq_one_letter_code
_entity_poly.pdbx_strand_id
1 'polypeptide(L)'
;YRQTNEFSGGWRMRLELAKILLSKPDVLLLDEPTNHLDIESIVWLESWLKNYSGAVVLVSHDRAFLDAVTNRTIDLILGKANDYKASYSKYLELRKDRQEKQIQSKKNQEKEVKQTRMLIDKFRYKKSKAAFAQSLIKKLDKMEMIEVEQDETASMHFKFPPAPHSGKVTLKVNEVSKSYDELEVLKGAKKTLKKTKYV
;
A
#
# COMPACT_ATOMS: atom_id res chain seq x y z
N TYR A 1 -11.11 28.59 27.93
CA TYR A 1 -11.71 27.72 26.89
C TYR A 1 -11.27 28.30 25.54
N ARG A 2 -10.54 27.46 24.73
CA ARG A 2 -10.17 27.82 23.35
C ARG A 2 -11.19 27.21 22.39
N GLN A 3 -11.52 27.93 21.32
CA GLN A 3 -12.39 27.40 20.27
C GLN A 3 -11.60 26.41 19.40
N THR A 4 -12.26 25.38 18.86
CA THR A 4 -11.62 24.31 18.04
C THR A 4 -10.95 24.85 16.78
N ASN A 5 -11.39 26.01 16.26
CA ASN A 5 -10.82 26.70 15.09
C ASN A 5 -9.43 27.30 15.36
N GLU A 6 -9.06 27.51 16.62
CA GLU A 6 -7.75 28.05 17.02
C GLU A 6 -6.64 27.01 17.02
N PHE A 7 -7.00 25.72 16.89
CA PHE A 7 -6.04 24.62 16.86
C PHE A 7 -5.50 24.36 15.46
N SER A 8 -4.26 23.88 15.39
CA SER A 8 -3.69 23.39 14.14
C SER A 8 -4.49 22.20 13.58
N GLY A 9 -4.35 21.92 12.27
CA GLY A 9 -5.07 20.81 11.63
C GLY A 9 -4.88 19.47 12.34
N GLY A 10 -3.66 19.16 12.78
CA GLY A 10 -3.36 17.95 13.54
C GLY A 10 -4.08 17.88 14.89
N TRP A 11 -4.14 18.96 15.63
CA TRP A 11 -4.89 19.01 16.89
C TRP A 11 -6.39 18.86 16.69
N ARG A 12 -6.96 19.45 15.64
CA ARG A 12 -8.37 19.28 15.29
C ARG A 12 -8.70 17.81 15.00
N MET A 13 -7.84 17.15 14.21
CA MET A 13 -8.00 15.73 13.90
C MET A 13 -8.00 14.86 15.17
N ARG A 14 -7.07 15.12 16.11
CA ARG A 14 -7.02 14.41 17.41
C ARG A 14 -8.29 14.62 18.23
N LEU A 15 -8.84 15.82 18.25
CA LEU A 15 -10.07 16.13 18.96
C LEU A 15 -11.28 15.39 18.36
N GLU A 16 -11.39 15.37 17.02
CA GLU A 16 -12.47 14.63 16.35
C GLU A 16 -12.33 13.12 16.57
N LEU A 17 -11.11 12.58 16.48
CA LEU A 17 -10.85 11.19 16.81
C LEU A 17 -11.26 10.87 18.24
N ALA A 18 -10.86 11.69 19.23
CA ALA A 18 -11.24 11.50 20.63
C ALA A 18 -12.75 11.50 20.84
N LYS A 19 -13.50 12.37 20.16
CA LYS A 19 -14.97 12.38 20.21
C LYS A 19 -15.58 11.06 19.74
N ILE A 20 -15.10 10.56 18.59
CA ILE A 20 -15.56 9.29 18.02
C ILE A 20 -15.25 8.12 18.99
N LEU A 21 -14.04 8.08 19.52
CA LEU A 21 -13.61 7.03 20.44
C LEU A 21 -14.39 7.04 21.75
N LEU A 22 -14.73 8.23 22.27
CA LEU A 22 -15.54 8.38 23.48
C LEU A 22 -17.00 7.95 23.28
N SER A 23 -17.56 8.06 22.07
CA SER A 23 -18.92 7.63 21.77
C SER A 23 -19.09 6.11 21.75
N LYS A 24 -18.00 5.33 21.68
CA LYS A 24 -17.97 3.86 21.69
C LYS A 24 -19.01 3.21 20.75
N PRO A 25 -19.00 3.54 19.45
CA PRO A 25 -19.97 2.98 18.50
C PRO A 25 -19.75 1.46 18.32
N ASP A 26 -20.81 0.71 17.97
CA ASP A 26 -20.67 -0.74 17.70
C ASP A 26 -19.75 -1.03 16.50
N VAL A 27 -19.71 -0.12 15.52
CA VAL A 27 -18.85 -0.20 14.34
C VAL A 27 -18.08 1.10 14.16
N LEU A 28 -16.76 1.01 14.09
CA LEU A 28 -15.86 2.13 13.90
C LEU A 28 -15.23 2.05 12.50
N LEU A 29 -15.43 3.10 11.70
CA LEU A 29 -14.85 3.23 10.37
C LEU A 29 -13.73 4.27 10.43
N LEU A 30 -12.50 3.86 10.12
CA LEU A 30 -11.31 4.72 10.15
C LEU A 30 -10.63 4.72 8.79
N ASP A 31 -10.48 5.90 8.22
CA ASP A 31 -9.74 6.11 6.97
C ASP A 31 -8.49 6.93 7.27
N GLU A 32 -7.33 6.32 7.05
CA GLU A 32 -6.00 6.87 7.31
C GLU A 32 -5.85 7.56 8.69
N PRO A 33 -6.22 6.90 9.81
CA PRO A 33 -6.27 7.54 11.12
C PRO A 33 -4.88 7.92 11.67
N THR A 34 -3.81 7.36 11.13
CA THR A 34 -2.41 7.67 11.50
C THR A 34 -1.91 8.97 10.90
N ASN A 35 -2.59 9.51 9.88
CA ASN A 35 -2.20 10.76 9.25
C ASN A 35 -2.25 11.92 10.25
N HIS A 36 -1.20 12.74 10.27
CA HIS A 36 -1.04 13.89 11.16
C HIS A 36 -0.95 13.57 12.67
N LEU A 37 -0.80 12.30 13.04
CA LEU A 37 -0.50 11.89 14.40
C LEU A 37 1.02 11.78 14.60
N ASP A 38 1.49 12.12 15.81
CA ASP A 38 2.83 11.79 16.24
C ASP A 38 2.94 10.32 16.68
N ILE A 39 4.15 9.84 16.81
CA ILE A 39 4.42 8.43 17.15
C ILE A 39 3.74 8.03 18.46
N GLU A 40 3.76 8.89 19.48
CA GLU A 40 3.13 8.61 20.76
C GLU A 40 1.61 8.42 20.64
N SER A 41 0.96 9.28 19.85
CA SER A 41 -0.47 9.17 19.57
C SER A 41 -0.83 7.91 18.76
N ILE A 42 0.05 7.49 17.82
CA ILE A 42 -0.15 6.25 17.05
C ILE A 42 -0.07 5.03 17.99
N VAL A 43 0.93 4.94 18.85
CA VAL A 43 1.08 3.85 19.83
C VAL A 43 -0.10 3.80 20.80
N TRP A 44 -0.58 4.97 21.24
CA TRP A 44 -1.77 5.05 22.07
C TRP A 44 -3.02 4.54 21.34
N LEU A 45 -3.25 4.99 20.09
CA LEU A 45 -4.39 4.58 19.28
C LEU A 45 -4.36 3.07 19.00
N GLU A 46 -3.18 2.53 18.69
CA GLU A 46 -2.97 1.08 18.51
C GLU A 46 -3.39 0.30 19.74
N SER A 47 -2.91 0.72 20.92
CA SER A 47 -3.26 0.09 22.20
C SER A 47 -4.76 0.18 22.49
N TRP A 48 -5.39 1.30 22.17
CA TRP A 48 -6.82 1.51 22.37
C TRP A 48 -7.64 0.61 21.44
N LEU A 49 -7.29 0.55 20.14
CA LEU A 49 -8.01 -0.26 19.14
C LEU A 49 -7.89 -1.76 19.41
N LYS A 50 -6.75 -2.24 19.92
CA LYS A 50 -6.58 -3.65 20.34
C LYS A 50 -7.56 -4.09 21.42
N ASN A 51 -7.97 -3.16 22.27
CA ASN A 51 -8.89 -3.42 23.38
C ASN A 51 -10.34 -3.02 23.05
N TYR A 52 -10.61 -2.59 21.84
CA TYR A 52 -11.93 -2.17 21.42
C TYR A 52 -12.88 -3.35 21.28
N SER A 53 -14.05 -3.27 21.92
CA SER A 53 -15.03 -4.37 21.94
C SER A 53 -15.92 -4.43 20.69
N GLY A 54 -16.03 -3.33 19.94
CA GLY A 54 -16.82 -3.24 18.71
C GLY A 54 -16.04 -3.69 17.48
N ALA A 55 -16.69 -3.67 16.32
CA ALA A 55 -16.05 -3.93 15.05
C ALA A 55 -15.28 -2.69 14.56
N VAL A 56 -14.07 -2.90 14.03
CA VAL A 56 -13.25 -1.84 13.41
C VAL A 56 -13.02 -2.15 11.97
N VAL A 57 -13.34 -1.21 11.08
CA VAL A 57 -12.95 -1.24 9.67
C VAL A 57 -11.93 -0.12 9.46
N LEU A 58 -10.74 -0.50 9.02
CA LEU A 58 -9.58 0.37 8.95
C LEU A 58 -9.00 0.38 7.54
N VAL A 59 -8.77 1.56 7.00
CA VAL A 59 -7.97 1.79 5.80
C VAL A 59 -6.71 2.54 6.21
N SER A 60 -5.52 2.03 5.88
CA SER A 60 -4.26 2.71 6.18
C SER A 60 -3.13 2.27 5.24
N HIS A 61 -2.16 3.15 5.02
CA HIS A 61 -0.89 2.86 4.36
C HIS A 61 0.22 2.43 5.35
N ASP A 62 -0.02 2.59 6.65
CA ASP A 62 0.92 2.17 7.69
C ASP A 62 0.82 0.66 7.95
N ARG A 63 1.76 -0.08 7.39
CA ARG A 63 1.81 -1.55 7.49
C ARG A 63 1.99 -2.04 8.92
N ALA A 64 2.80 -1.35 9.71
CA ALA A 64 3.06 -1.74 11.10
C ALA A 64 1.79 -1.58 11.95
N PHE A 65 1.08 -0.48 11.75
CA PHE A 65 -0.19 -0.22 12.39
C PHE A 65 -1.27 -1.24 11.99
N LEU A 66 -1.39 -1.56 10.68
CA LEU A 66 -2.30 -2.60 10.21
C LEU A 66 -2.00 -3.96 10.87
N ASP A 67 -0.74 -4.38 10.91
CA ASP A 67 -0.36 -5.66 11.51
C ASP A 67 -0.65 -5.72 13.02
N ALA A 68 -0.48 -4.58 13.70
CA ALA A 68 -0.69 -4.51 15.13
C ALA A 68 -2.16 -4.56 15.54
N VAL A 69 -3.07 -4.00 14.71
CA VAL A 69 -4.47 -3.78 15.07
C VAL A 69 -5.43 -4.76 14.40
N THR A 70 -5.10 -5.24 13.18
CA THR A 70 -6.04 -6.04 12.38
C THR A 70 -5.77 -7.54 12.47
N ASN A 71 -6.85 -8.32 12.48
CA ASN A 71 -6.83 -9.78 12.42
C ASN A 71 -7.48 -10.35 11.15
N ARG A 72 -7.97 -9.46 10.28
CA ARG A 72 -8.64 -9.78 9.02
C ARG A 72 -8.33 -8.71 8.01
N THR A 73 -8.01 -9.11 6.78
CA THR A 73 -7.68 -8.19 5.68
C THR A 73 -8.62 -8.44 4.51
N ILE A 74 -9.25 -7.39 4.00
CA ILE A 74 -10.08 -7.42 2.81
C ILE A 74 -9.33 -6.73 1.69
N ASP A 75 -9.04 -7.47 0.62
CA ASP A 75 -8.32 -7.00 -0.54
C ASP A 75 -9.29 -6.76 -1.70
N LEU A 76 -9.31 -5.53 -2.23
CA LEU A 76 -10.20 -5.12 -3.31
C LEU A 76 -9.42 -5.07 -4.63
N ILE A 77 -9.54 -6.12 -5.44
CA ILE A 77 -8.82 -6.24 -6.72
C ILE A 77 -9.80 -6.60 -7.84
N LEU A 78 -9.68 -5.93 -8.99
CA LEU A 78 -10.49 -6.17 -10.18
C LEU A 78 -12.01 -6.20 -9.88
N GLY A 79 -12.47 -5.32 -9.00
CA GLY A 79 -13.87 -5.24 -8.59
C GLY A 79 -14.37 -6.38 -7.72
N LYS A 80 -13.47 -7.25 -7.22
CA LYS A 80 -13.76 -8.36 -6.32
C LYS A 80 -13.16 -8.11 -4.94
N ALA A 81 -13.93 -8.44 -3.89
CA ALA A 81 -13.45 -8.40 -2.52
C ALA A 81 -12.93 -9.80 -2.13
N ASN A 82 -11.65 -9.88 -1.81
CA ASN A 82 -11.01 -11.10 -1.32
C ASN A 82 -10.79 -10.99 0.17
N ASP A 83 -11.37 -11.90 0.93
CA ASP A 83 -11.34 -11.91 2.39
C ASP A 83 -10.29 -12.89 2.92
N TYR A 84 -9.36 -12.35 3.71
CA TYR A 84 -8.30 -13.11 4.36
C TYR A 84 -8.43 -12.97 5.86
N LYS A 85 -8.67 -14.09 6.57
CA LYS A 85 -8.67 -14.14 8.05
C LYS A 85 -7.23 -14.14 8.58
N ALA A 86 -6.53 -13.04 8.33
CA ALA A 86 -5.11 -12.89 8.64
C ALA A 86 -4.75 -11.42 8.81
N SER A 87 -3.70 -11.12 9.59
CA SER A 87 -3.07 -9.81 9.67
C SER A 87 -2.45 -9.42 8.32
N TYR A 88 -2.09 -8.15 8.18
CA TYR A 88 -1.58 -7.61 6.91
C TYR A 88 -0.34 -8.35 6.38
N SER A 89 0.66 -8.60 7.21
CA SER A 89 1.87 -9.33 6.78
C SER A 89 1.54 -10.75 6.33
N LYS A 90 0.70 -11.46 7.06
CA LYS A 90 0.29 -12.81 6.68
C LYS A 90 -0.58 -12.83 5.43
N TYR A 91 -1.43 -11.82 5.24
CA TYR A 91 -2.17 -11.62 4.00
C TYR A 91 -1.24 -11.49 2.79
N LEU A 92 -0.13 -10.74 2.89
CA LEU A 92 0.83 -10.58 1.78
C LEU A 92 1.41 -11.93 1.34
N GLU A 93 1.74 -12.83 2.27
CA GLU A 93 2.21 -14.18 1.97
C GLU A 93 1.11 -14.99 1.24
N LEU A 94 -0.11 -14.99 1.80
CA LEU A 94 -1.24 -15.72 1.22
C LEU A 94 -1.62 -15.19 -0.16
N ARG A 95 -1.55 -13.88 -0.36
CA ARG A 95 -1.79 -13.24 -1.67
C ARG A 95 -0.75 -13.71 -2.69
N LYS A 96 0.52 -13.72 -2.32
CA LYS A 96 1.60 -14.19 -3.19
C LYS A 96 1.40 -15.65 -3.60
N ASP A 97 1.13 -16.53 -2.65
CA ASP A 97 0.84 -17.94 -2.92
C ASP A 97 -0.37 -18.12 -3.86
N ARG A 98 -1.41 -17.32 -3.65
CA ARG A 98 -2.60 -17.34 -4.52
C ARG A 98 -2.25 -16.89 -5.94
N GLN A 99 -1.50 -15.81 -6.08
CA GLN A 99 -1.07 -15.28 -7.36
C GLN A 99 -0.19 -16.28 -8.13
N GLU A 100 0.75 -16.95 -7.46
CA GLU A 100 1.58 -17.99 -8.06
C GLU A 100 0.71 -19.16 -8.59
N LYS A 101 -0.29 -19.61 -7.80
CA LYS A 101 -1.25 -20.64 -8.22
C LYS A 101 -2.09 -20.18 -9.41
N GLN A 102 -2.55 -18.94 -9.44
CA GLN A 102 -3.30 -18.38 -10.56
C GLN A 102 -2.46 -18.32 -11.84
N ILE A 103 -1.21 -17.87 -11.75
CA ILE A 103 -0.25 -17.85 -12.87
C ILE A 103 -0.04 -19.27 -13.42
N GLN A 104 0.16 -20.25 -12.52
CA GLN A 104 0.34 -21.64 -12.93
C GLN A 104 -0.92 -22.22 -13.61
N SER A 105 -2.11 -21.92 -13.05
CA SER A 105 -3.39 -22.32 -13.62
C SER A 105 -3.61 -21.70 -15.00
N LYS A 106 -3.29 -20.43 -15.18
CA LYS A 106 -3.34 -19.74 -16.49
C LYS A 106 -2.42 -20.41 -17.50
N LYS A 107 -1.17 -20.70 -17.15
CA LYS A 107 -0.22 -21.38 -18.03
C LYS A 107 -0.73 -22.76 -18.44
N ASN A 108 -1.34 -23.49 -17.52
CA ASN A 108 -1.92 -24.81 -17.82
C ASN A 108 -3.12 -24.67 -18.76
N GLN A 109 -4.00 -23.70 -18.54
CA GLN A 109 -5.13 -23.41 -19.40
C GLN A 109 -4.68 -23.00 -20.81
N GLU A 110 -3.70 -22.11 -20.92
CA GLU A 110 -3.13 -21.70 -22.22
C GLU A 110 -2.55 -22.90 -22.98
N LYS A 111 -1.88 -23.81 -22.28
CA LYS A 111 -1.36 -25.05 -22.86
C LYS A 111 -2.49 -25.96 -23.35
N GLU A 112 -3.57 -26.14 -22.55
CA GLU A 112 -4.75 -26.93 -22.94
C GLU A 112 -5.42 -26.29 -24.17
N VAL A 113 -5.63 -24.98 -24.17
CA VAL A 113 -6.20 -24.24 -25.31
C VAL A 113 -5.37 -24.45 -26.56
N LYS A 114 -4.04 -24.33 -26.47
CA LYS A 114 -3.13 -24.55 -27.61
C LYS A 114 -3.22 -25.96 -28.14
N GLN A 115 -3.22 -26.97 -27.28
CA GLN A 115 -3.37 -28.38 -27.67
C GLN A 115 -4.74 -28.65 -28.33
N THR A 116 -5.80 -28.11 -27.75
CA THR A 116 -7.15 -28.25 -28.30
C THR A 116 -7.28 -27.61 -29.67
N ARG A 117 -6.68 -26.40 -29.87
CA ARG A 117 -6.63 -25.74 -31.20
C ARG A 117 -5.90 -26.61 -32.23
N MET A 118 -4.75 -27.21 -31.89
CA MET A 118 -4.03 -28.12 -32.78
C MET A 118 -4.88 -29.34 -33.18
N LEU A 119 -5.67 -29.89 -32.25
CA LEU A 119 -6.57 -31.00 -32.52
C LEU A 119 -7.71 -30.57 -33.45
N ILE A 120 -8.29 -29.38 -33.25
CA ILE A 120 -9.32 -28.82 -34.12
C ILE A 120 -8.76 -28.70 -35.54
N ASP A 121 -7.59 -28.09 -35.72
CA ASP A 121 -6.95 -27.90 -37.03
C ASP A 121 -6.67 -29.24 -37.72
N LYS A 122 -6.22 -30.24 -36.97
CA LYS A 122 -5.95 -31.59 -37.48
C LYS A 122 -7.22 -32.33 -37.98
N PHE A 123 -8.37 -32.10 -37.31
CA PHE A 123 -9.59 -32.85 -37.57
C PHE A 123 -10.65 -32.05 -38.32
N ARG A 124 -10.55 -30.75 -38.47
CA ARG A 124 -11.51 -29.87 -39.15
C ARG A 124 -11.82 -30.30 -40.58
N TYR A 125 -10.81 -30.78 -41.31
CA TYR A 125 -10.95 -31.17 -42.70
C TYR A 125 -11.31 -32.64 -42.92
N LYS A 126 -11.40 -33.45 -41.84
CA LYS A 126 -11.76 -34.89 -41.95
C LYS A 126 -13.26 -35.07 -41.73
N LYS A 127 -13.99 -35.39 -42.81
CA LYS A 127 -15.45 -35.56 -42.82
C LYS A 127 -15.97 -36.44 -41.66
N SER A 128 -15.27 -37.56 -41.35
CA SER A 128 -15.63 -38.49 -40.26
C SER A 128 -15.37 -37.93 -38.84
N LYS A 129 -14.62 -36.81 -38.69
CA LYS A 129 -14.28 -36.18 -37.39
C LYS A 129 -14.72 -34.74 -37.26
N ALA A 130 -15.50 -34.23 -38.22
CA ALA A 130 -15.98 -32.83 -38.20
C ALA A 130 -16.86 -32.54 -36.97
N ALA A 131 -17.74 -33.46 -36.58
CA ALA A 131 -18.56 -33.31 -35.38
C ALA A 131 -17.73 -33.26 -34.10
N PHE A 132 -16.63 -34.01 -33.99
CA PHE A 132 -15.71 -33.97 -32.90
C PHE A 132 -14.98 -32.62 -32.84
N ALA A 133 -14.48 -32.12 -33.99
CA ALA A 133 -13.85 -30.79 -34.04
C ALA A 133 -14.83 -29.68 -33.61
N GLN A 134 -16.10 -29.73 -34.05
CA GLN A 134 -17.11 -28.78 -33.61
C GLN A 134 -17.39 -28.84 -32.09
N SER A 135 -17.37 -30.01 -31.49
CA SER A 135 -17.55 -30.14 -30.02
C SER A 135 -16.39 -29.49 -29.25
N LEU A 136 -15.14 -29.61 -29.76
CA LEU A 136 -13.97 -28.96 -29.19
C LEU A 136 -14.04 -27.43 -29.33
N ILE A 137 -14.51 -26.92 -30.46
CA ILE A 137 -14.74 -25.46 -30.66
C ILE A 137 -15.73 -24.95 -29.61
N LYS A 138 -16.89 -25.59 -29.48
CA LYS A 138 -17.90 -25.23 -28.48
C LYS A 138 -17.35 -25.31 -27.05
N LYS A 139 -16.43 -26.23 -26.74
CA LYS A 139 -15.76 -26.34 -25.44
C LYS A 139 -14.87 -25.11 -25.21
N LEU A 140 -14.07 -24.68 -26.22
CA LEU A 140 -13.23 -23.52 -26.13
C LEU A 140 -14.03 -22.23 -26.00
N ASP A 141 -15.12 -22.08 -26.75
CA ASP A 141 -15.98 -20.88 -26.72
C ASP A 141 -16.67 -20.68 -25.36
N LYS A 142 -16.91 -21.78 -24.62
CA LYS A 142 -17.48 -21.74 -23.26
C LYS A 142 -16.44 -21.60 -22.16
N MET A 143 -15.16 -21.68 -22.50
CA MET A 143 -14.09 -21.64 -21.50
C MET A 143 -13.82 -20.20 -21.05
N GLU A 144 -14.09 -19.90 -19.79
CA GLU A 144 -13.69 -18.65 -19.17
C GLU A 144 -12.18 -18.61 -19.02
N MET A 145 -11.57 -17.57 -19.57
CA MET A 145 -10.13 -17.38 -19.47
C MET A 145 -9.76 -16.85 -18.08
N ILE A 146 -8.72 -17.45 -17.50
CA ILE A 146 -8.24 -17.04 -16.18
C ILE A 146 -7.50 -15.72 -16.32
N GLU A 147 -8.07 -14.66 -15.73
CA GLU A 147 -7.40 -13.38 -15.56
C GLU A 147 -6.48 -13.45 -14.34
N VAL A 148 -5.21 -13.09 -14.54
CA VAL A 148 -4.23 -12.99 -13.45
C VAL A 148 -4.04 -11.52 -13.14
N GLU A 149 -4.08 -11.21 -11.86
CA GLU A 149 -3.70 -9.92 -11.33
C GLU A 149 -2.28 -9.58 -11.79
N GLN A 150 -2.12 -8.51 -12.56
CA GLN A 150 -0.80 -7.98 -12.84
C GLN A 150 -0.44 -7.06 -11.68
N ASP A 151 0.60 -7.41 -10.94
CA ASP A 151 1.19 -6.43 -10.03
C ASP A 151 1.66 -5.26 -10.88
N GLU A 152 1.12 -4.08 -10.63
CA GLU A 152 1.64 -2.82 -11.17
C GLU A 152 3.01 -2.52 -10.53
N THR A 153 3.96 -3.44 -10.71
CA THR A 153 5.35 -3.25 -10.33
C THR A 153 6.08 -2.45 -11.40
N ALA A 154 5.53 -1.34 -11.81
CA ALA A 154 6.27 -0.35 -12.58
C ALA A 154 7.32 0.27 -11.66
N SER A 155 8.44 -0.43 -11.47
CA SER A 155 9.58 0.13 -10.78
C SER A 155 10.20 1.20 -11.67
N MET A 156 10.09 2.44 -11.26
CA MET A 156 10.76 3.54 -11.93
C MET A 156 12.26 3.46 -11.61
N HIS A 157 13.08 3.07 -12.59
CA HIS A 157 14.52 3.13 -12.47
C HIS A 157 15.01 4.57 -12.66
N PHE A 158 15.03 5.33 -11.57
CA PHE A 158 15.56 6.67 -11.58
C PHE A 158 16.99 6.67 -11.03
N LYS A 159 17.94 7.17 -11.84
CA LYS A 159 19.31 7.44 -11.40
C LYS A 159 19.47 8.95 -11.29
N PHE A 160 19.75 9.42 -10.08
CA PHE A 160 20.14 10.82 -9.92
C PHE A 160 21.42 11.09 -10.71
N PRO A 161 21.48 12.17 -11.49
CA PRO A 161 22.75 12.56 -12.10
C PRO A 161 23.76 12.82 -10.97
N PRO A 162 25.05 12.53 -11.21
CA PRO A 162 26.08 12.79 -10.21
C PRO A 162 26.06 14.28 -9.84
N ALA A 163 25.96 14.54 -8.56
CA ALA A 163 25.99 15.92 -8.07
C ALA A 163 27.33 16.59 -8.40
N PRO A 164 27.34 17.85 -8.83
CA PRO A 164 28.59 18.57 -9.06
C PRO A 164 29.44 18.56 -7.78
N HIS A 165 30.74 18.43 -7.95
CA HIS A 165 31.67 18.40 -6.82
C HIS A 165 31.58 19.69 -6.01
N SER A 166 31.14 19.60 -4.78
CA SER A 166 31.20 20.72 -3.83
C SER A 166 32.63 20.88 -3.28
N GLY A 167 33.04 22.11 -3.01
CA GLY A 167 34.32 22.39 -2.35
C GLY A 167 34.45 21.75 -0.96
N LYS A 168 35.66 21.73 -0.39
CA LYS A 168 35.93 21.21 0.98
C LYS A 168 35.08 21.90 2.06
N VAL A 169 34.77 23.16 1.87
CA VAL A 169 33.92 23.97 2.78
C VAL A 169 32.62 24.23 2.04
N THR A 170 31.53 23.67 2.54
CA THR A 170 30.21 23.77 1.91
C THR A 170 29.51 25.05 2.36
N LEU A 171 29.68 25.45 3.62
CA LEU A 171 29.10 26.65 4.19
C LEU A 171 30.03 27.21 5.28
N LYS A 172 30.28 28.52 5.23
CA LYS A 172 31.00 29.24 6.28
C LYS A 172 30.10 30.38 6.79
N VAL A 173 29.75 30.30 8.04
CA VAL A 173 28.95 31.33 8.74
C VAL A 173 29.91 32.12 9.62
N ASN A 174 29.97 33.43 9.40
CA ASN A 174 30.80 34.34 10.17
C ASN A 174 29.92 35.41 10.81
N GLU A 175 29.95 35.49 12.14
CA GLU A 175 29.34 36.56 12.95
C GLU A 175 27.88 36.90 12.59
N VAL A 176 27.08 35.85 12.32
CA VAL A 176 25.66 36.01 11.99
C VAL A 176 24.87 36.24 13.27
N SER A 177 24.12 37.33 13.31
CA SER A 177 23.16 37.64 14.37
C SER A 177 21.77 37.76 13.75
N LYS A 178 20.74 37.27 14.45
CA LYS A 178 19.34 37.35 14.04
C LYS A 178 18.45 37.56 15.25
N SER A 179 17.63 38.61 15.19
CA SER A 179 16.60 38.90 16.18
C SER A 179 15.23 38.91 15.52
N TYR A 180 14.21 38.58 16.30
CA TYR A 180 12.81 38.74 15.96
C TYR A 180 12.20 39.62 17.05
N ASP A 181 11.83 40.83 16.70
CA ASP A 181 11.41 41.91 17.62
C ASP A 181 12.43 42.07 18.77
N GLU A 182 12.02 41.87 20.01
CA GLU A 182 12.89 41.98 21.19
C GLU A 182 13.69 40.69 21.50
N LEU A 183 13.41 39.55 20.79
CA LEU A 183 14.06 38.27 21.03
C LEU A 183 15.29 38.11 20.14
N GLU A 184 16.49 38.16 20.71
CA GLU A 184 17.74 37.83 20.01
C GLU A 184 17.91 36.29 19.97
N VAL A 185 17.76 35.69 18.78
CA VAL A 185 17.84 34.22 18.58
C VAL A 185 19.26 33.76 18.31
N LEU A 186 20.04 34.55 17.57
CA LEU A 186 21.44 34.26 17.25
C LEU A 186 22.28 35.52 17.50
N LYS A 187 23.40 35.36 18.20
CA LYS A 187 24.37 36.42 18.47
C LYS A 187 25.76 35.98 18.05
N GLY A 188 26.32 36.66 17.04
CA GLY A 188 27.70 36.45 16.61
C GLY A 188 28.03 34.99 16.25
N ALA A 189 27.07 34.22 15.70
CA ALA A 189 27.27 32.83 15.41
C ALA A 189 28.34 32.57 14.35
N LYS A 190 29.34 31.73 14.67
CA LYS A 190 30.40 31.30 13.76
C LYS A 190 30.35 29.81 13.58
N LYS A 191 30.19 29.30 12.34
CA LYS A 191 30.19 27.87 12.03
C LYS A 191 30.74 27.60 10.64
N THR A 192 31.55 26.57 10.53
CA THR A 192 32.05 26.09 9.25
C THR A 192 31.58 24.65 9.05
N LEU A 193 30.80 24.41 8.01
CA LEU A 193 30.37 23.06 7.59
C LEU A 193 31.32 22.58 6.51
N LYS A 194 31.96 21.46 6.77
CA LYS A 194 32.83 20.75 5.81
C LYS A 194 32.08 19.57 5.22
N LYS A 195 32.42 19.22 3.99
CA LYS A 195 31.89 18.03 3.35
C LYS A 195 32.23 16.78 4.18
N THR A 196 31.20 16.09 4.69
CA THR A 196 31.35 14.80 5.35
C THR A 196 31.27 13.73 4.26
N LYS A 197 32.26 12.84 4.18
CA LYS A 197 32.13 11.61 3.38
C LYS A 197 31.19 10.69 4.17
N TYR A 198 30.02 10.45 3.65
CA TYR A 198 29.26 9.28 4.08
C TYR A 198 29.92 8.06 3.43
N VAL A 199 30.32 7.13 4.26
CA VAL A 199 30.78 5.79 3.86
C VAL A 199 29.56 4.93 3.70
#